data_08d4ad0cb6958f6442a98d8363a270d8
#
_entry.id   08d4ad0cb6958f6442a98d8363a270d8
#
_cell.length_a   1.000
_cell.length_b   1.000
_cell.length_c   1.000
_cell.angle_alpha   90.00
_cell.angle_beta   90.00
_cell.angle_gamma   90.00
#
_symmetry.space_group_name_H-M   'P 1'
#
loop_
_entity.id
_entity.type
_entity.pdbx_description
1 polymer ?
#
loop_
_entity_poly.entity_id
_entity_poly.type
_entity_poly.pdbx_seq_one_letter_code
_entity_poly.pdbx_strand_id
1 'polypeptide(L)'
;MPNVRKAIMIGCVVLSLSMAAFGQVDFSGNWAPLYHEDYPERIPGPEVGDYMGIPINDAARLRADSYDADRISVVTEYQCRPHGADYSMRGLANMRVDNIIDPDTQRLVGIHTRMNFQEMERTIWLDGRPHPPELAPHTFQGFSTGTWDYNMLNTYTTHLKESYLRRNGLPRSDKATFTEHWMRHGNYLTVTTVITDPAFLTEPLVRSQTWVLDPGQQMGKDICEYVSEIPKAPDVVPNHLPEANPFLHEVADWYGLSYEATRGGAQTLYPEYRTKMSKPEKSPTMCTRYCTCGQNGGPCNLR
;
A
#
# COMPACT_ATOMS: atom_id res chain seq x y z
N MET A 1 -28.22 16.23 60.95
CA MET A 1 -28.03 16.58 59.54
C MET A 1 -26.56 16.58 59.01
N PRO A 2 -25.54 16.16 59.78
CA PRO A 2 -24.16 16.05 59.23
C PRO A 2 -23.90 14.82 58.34
N ASN A 3 -24.67 13.75 58.47
CA ASN A 3 -24.45 12.50 57.73
C ASN A 3 -24.93 12.58 56.26
N VAL A 4 -25.91 13.39 55.96
CA VAL A 4 -26.45 13.58 54.59
C VAL A 4 -25.45 14.36 53.73
N ARG A 5 -24.79 15.38 54.31
CA ARG A 5 -23.78 16.16 53.59
C ARG A 5 -22.53 15.34 53.27
N LYS A 6 -22.11 14.43 54.15
CA LYS A 6 -21.00 13.49 53.91
C LYS A 6 -21.34 12.46 52.81
N ALA A 7 -22.59 11.93 52.83
CA ALA A 7 -23.03 11.01 51.78
C ALA A 7 -23.14 11.65 50.42
N ILE A 8 -23.59 12.92 50.34
CA ILE A 8 -23.64 13.68 49.07
C ILE A 8 -22.22 14.00 48.54
N MET A 9 -21.27 14.35 49.44
CA MET A 9 -19.89 14.61 49.02
C MET A 9 -19.19 13.35 48.52
N ILE A 10 -19.41 12.22 49.13
CA ILE A 10 -18.86 10.93 48.67
C ILE A 10 -19.48 10.50 47.34
N GLY A 11 -20.81 10.73 47.18
CA GLY A 11 -21.50 10.44 45.90
C GLY A 11 -21.00 11.32 44.75
N CYS A 12 -20.72 12.60 44.97
CA CYS A 12 -20.15 13.50 43.96
C CYS A 12 -18.70 13.15 43.60
N VAL A 13 -17.89 12.72 44.56
CA VAL A 13 -16.50 12.26 44.28
C VAL A 13 -16.48 10.96 43.50
N VAL A 14 -17.40 10.04 43.75
CA VAL A 14 -17.49 8.79 42.96
C VAL A 14 -18.02 9.07 41.54
N LEU A 15 -18.92 10.01 41.35
CA LEU A 15 -19.38 10.39 40.00
C LEU A 15 -18.33 11.17 39.19
N SER A 16 -17.44 11.91 39.83
CA SER A 16 -16.38 12.64 39.14
C SER A 16 -15.16 11.78 38.76
N LEU A 17 -15.11 10.53 39.25
CA LEU A 17 -14.09 9.54 38.89
C LEU A 17 -14.51 8.59 37.74
N SER A 18 -15.71 8.73 37.23
CA SER A 18 -16.04 8.11 35.94
C SER A 18 -15.35 8.87 34.82
N MET A 19 -14.02 8.83 34.79
CA MET A 19 -13.28 9.11 33.56
C MET A 19 -13.87 8.17 32.51
N ALA A 20 -14.44 8.73 31.45
CA ALA A 20 -14.83 7.95 30.30
C ALA A 20 -13.59 7.17 29.88
N ALA A 21 -13.56 5.89 30.18
CA ALA A 21 -12.59 4.99 29.59
C ALA A 21 -12.92 4.97 28.10
N PHE A 22 -12.26 5.79 27.32
CA PHE A 22 -12.29 5.66 25.88
C PHE A 22 -11.63 4.33 25.58
N GLY A 23 -12.46 3.30 25.36
CA GLY A 23 -11.98 2.00 24.94
C GLY A 23 -11.24 2.19 23.64
N GLN A 24 -9.99 1.75 23.58
CA GLN A 24 -9.27 1.68 22.33
C GLN A 24 -10.08 0.85 21.34
N VAL A 25 -10.13 1.30 20.08
CA VAL A 25 -10.83 0.54 19.03
C VAL A 25 -10.07 -0.75 18.77
N ASP A 26 -10.77 -1.88 18.82
CA ASP A 26 -10.19 -3.17 18.51
C ASP A 26 -10.16 -3.40 17.00
N PHE A 27 -8.97 -3.56 16.43
CA PHE A 27 -8.75 -3.89 15.04
C PHE A 27 -8.57 -5.38 14.80
N SER A 28 -8.56 -6.20 15.83
CA SER A 28 -8.34 -7.64 15.69
C SER A 28 -9.42 -8.30 14.83
N GLY A 29 -9.02 -9.30 14.06
CA GLY A 29 -9.91 -10.07 13.20
C GLY A 29 -9.33 -10.36 11.82
N ASN A 30 -10.14 -11.01 11.00
CA ASN A 30 -9.85 -11.28 9.61
C ASN A 30 -10.61 -10.27 8.74
N TRP A 31 -9.91 -9.69 7.78
CA TRP A 31 -10.37 -8.58 6.98
C TRP A 31 -10.24 -8.91 5.50
N ALA A 32 -11.34 -8.81 4.75
CA ALA A 32 -11.37 -8.98 3.31
C ALA A 32 -11.28 -7.60 2.63
N PRO A 33 -10.41 -7.40 1.63
CA PRO A 33 -10.26 -6.11 0.96
C PRO A 33 -11.46 -5.78 0.09
N LEU A 34 -11.84 -4.51 0.04
CA LEU A 34 -12.82 -4.00 -0.93
C LEU A 34 -12.07 -3.54 -2.19
N TYR A 35 -12.25 -4.26 -3.28
CA TYR A 35 -11.60 -3.98 -4.57
C TYR A 35 -12.42 -2.96 -5.39
N HIS A 36 -12.65 -1.78 -4.89
CA HIS A 36 -13.45 -0.77 -5.57
C HIS A 36 -12.63 0.37 -6.18
N GLU A 37 -11.42 0.59 -5.64
CA GLU A 37 -10.47 1.59 -6.11
C GLU A 37 -9.24 0.87 -6.65
N ASP A 38 -8.51 1.45 -7.55
CA ASP A 38 -7.24 0.95 -8.09
C ASP A 38 -7.26 -0.53 -8.54
N TYR A 39 -8.44 -1.08 -8.84
CA TYR A 39 -8.56 -2.50 -9.22
C TYR A 39 -7.61 -2.89 -10.35
N PRO A 40 -7.44 -2.10 -11.42
CA PRO A 40 -6.49 -2.40 -12.48
C PRO A 40 -5.04 -2.43 -12.02
N GLU A 41 -4.71 -1.74 -10.92
CA GLU A 41 -3.36 -1.69 -10.36
C GLU A 41 -3.03 -2.85 -9.43
N ARG A 42 -4.01 -3.65 -9.03
CA ARG A 42 -3.82 -4.70 -8.03
C ARG A 42 -3.33 -5.99 -8.63
N ILE A 43 -4.02 -6.45 -9.66
CA ILE A 43 -3.74 -7.73 -10.32
C ILE A 43 -4.06 -7.58 -11.81
N PRO A 44 -3.06 -7.65 -12.67
CA PRO A 44 -1.62 -7.84 -12.47
C PRO A 44 -0.83 -6.58 -12.14
N GLY A 45 -1.45 -5.40 -12.08
CA GLY A 45 -0.83 -4.10 -11.86
C GLY A 45 -0.81 -3.24 -13.13
N PRO A 46 -0.42 -1.96 -13.03
CA PRO A 46 -0.33 -1.05 -14.17
C PRO A 46 0.81 -1.46 -15.10
N GLU A 47 0.70 -1.06 -16.34
CA GLU A 47 1.72 -1.32 -17.36
C GLU A 47 2.95 -0.43 -17.16
N VAL A 48 4.08 -0.89 -17.70
CA VAL A 48 5.29 -0.08 -17.80
C VAL A 48 4.98 1.18 -18.62
N GLY A 49 5.42 2.35 -18.14
CA GLY A 49 5.09 3.64 -18.76
C GLY A 49 3.77 4.27 -18.30
N ASP A 50 2.99 3.61 -17.44
CA ASP A 50 1.80 4.20 -16.81
C ASP A 50 2.14 4.79 -15.44
N TYR A 51 2.50 6.08 -15.43
CA TYR A 51 2.88 6.81 -14.21
C TYR A 51 1.94 7.98 -13.91
N MET A 52 0.81 8.06 -14.60
CA MET A 52 -0.15 9.16 -14.42
C MET A 52 -0.59 9.27 -12.96
N GLY A 53 -0.60 10.50 -12.47
CA GLY A 53 -1.08 10.82 -11.12
C GLY A 53 -0.14 10.45 -9.98
N ILE A 54 1.00 9.83 -10.25
CA ILE A 54 1.97 9.52 -9.20
C ILE A 54 2.99 10.66 -9.11
N PRO A 55 3.21 11.24 -7.93
CA PRO A 55 4.08 12.41 -7.76
C PRO A 55 5.57 12.06 -7.83
N ILE A 56 6.00 11.48 -8.93
CA ILE A 56 7.40 11.06 -9.15
C ILE A 56 8.26 12.18 -9.68
N ASN A 57 9.53 12.17 -9.29
CA ASN A 57 10.57 12.99 -9.90
C ASN A 57 11.23 12.31 -11.10
N ASP A 58 12.19 13.00 -11.74
CA ASP A 58 12.87 12.47 -12.92
C ASP A 58 13.74 11.25 -12.63
N ALA A 59 14.31 11.15 -11.42
CA ALA A 59 15.09 9.99 -11.01
C ALA A 59 14.21 8.73 -10.92
N ALA A 60 13.02 8.86 -10.34
CA ALA A 60 12.04 7.76 -10.27
C ALA A 60 11.58 7.37 -11.67
N ARG A 61 11.30 8.34 -12.53
CA ARG A 61 10.87 8.11 -13.92
C ARG A 61 11.92 7.35 -14.70
N LEU A 62 13.18 7.80 -14.63
CA LEU A 62 14.29 7.13 -15.31
C LEU A 62 14.45 5.67 -14.85
N ARG A 63 14.31 5.44 -13.54
CA ARG A 63 14.39 4.10 -12.99
C ARG A 63 13.23 3.21 -13.41
N ALA A 64 12.02 3.74 -13.42
CA ALA A 64 10.84 3.01 -13.90
C ALA A 64 10.92 2.71 -15.39
N ASP A 65 11.41 3.66 -16.20
CA ASP A 65 11.61 3.46 -17.63
C ASP A 65 12.65 2.36 -17.94
N SER A 66 13.60 2.14 -17.05
CA SER A 66 14.60 1.08 -17.20
C SER A 66 14.12 -0.30 -16.78
N TYR A 67 12.93 -0.41 -16.19
CA TYR A 67 12.40 -1.66 -15.65
C TYR A 67 12.17 -2.70 -16.74
N ASP A 68 12.78 -3.88 -16.58
CA ASP A 68 12.64 -4.99 -17.51
C ASP A 68 11.56 -5.96 -17.03
N ALA A 69 10.34 -5.75 -17.52
CA ALA A 69 9.17 -6.56 -17.15
C ALA A 69 9.29 -8.03 -17.61
N ASP A 70 10.14 -8.31 -18.58
CA ASP A 70 10.39 -9.68 -19.09
C ASP A 70 11.41 -10.46 -18.26
N ARG A 71 12.00 -9.84 -17.27
CA ARG A 71 12.99 -10.46 -16.40
C ARG A 71 12.37 -10.99 -15.12
N ILE A 72 12.32 -12.29 -14.99
CA ILE A 72 11.83 -12.97 -13.77
C ILE A 72 12.64 -12.54 -12.55
N SER A 73 13.96 -12.33 -12.69
CA SER A 73 14.83 -11.91 -11.59
C SER A 73 14.55 -10.48 -11.08
N VAL A 74 13.83 -9.68 -11.82
CA VAL A 74 13.45 -8.30 -11.42
C VAL A 74 12.08 -8.28 -10.77
N VAL A 75 11.17 -9.15 -11.18
CA VAL A 75 9.80 -9.23 -10.65
C VAL A 75 9.81 -9.85 -9.26
N THR A 76 9.43 -9.06 -8.26
CA THR A 76 9.51 -9.41 -6.84
C THR A 76 8.77 -10.70 -6.50
N GLU A 77 7.62 -10.90 -7.08
CA GLU A 77 6.76 -12.06 -6.84
C GLU A 77 7.39 -13.36 -7.30
N TYR A 78 8.12 -13.35 -8.40
CA TYR A 78 8.80 -14.53 -8.92
C TYR A 78 10.03 -14.90 -8.09
N GLN A 79 10.52 -13.98 -7.27
CA GLN A 79 11.64 -14.22 -6.35
C GLN A 79 11.20 -14.51 -4.92
N CYS A 80 9.91 -14.69 -4.69
CA CYS A 80 9.32 -14.88 -3.37
C CYS A 80 9.75 -13.78 -2.37
N ARG A 81 9.96 -12.57 -2.84
CA ARG A 81 10.29 -11.42 -2.00
C ARG A 81 9.00 -10.74 -1.53
N PRO A 82 8.86 -10.47 -0.24
CA PRO A 82 7.71 -9.71 0.23
C PRO A 82 7.75 -8.31 -0.36
N HIS A 83 6.57 -7.76 -0.64
CA HIS A 83 6.44 -6.36 -0.98
C HIS A 83 6.71 -5.47 0.25
N GLY A 84 6.97 -4.19 0.03
CA GLY A 84 7.05 -3.22 1.11
C GLY A 84 5.73 -3.05 1.85
N ALA A 85 5.78 -2.58 3.08
CA ALA A 85 4.57 -2.39 3.89
C ALA A 85 3.58 -1.39 3.25
N ASP A 86 4.09 -0.36 2.59
CA ASP A 86 3.30 0.61 1.82
C ASP A 86 2.54 -0.04 0.65
N TYR A 87 3.16 -1.01 -0.01
CA TYR A 87 2.52 -1.78 -1.08
C TYR A 87 1.48 -2.76 -0.52
N SER A 88 1.79 -3.40 0.61
CA SER A 88 0.87 -4.33 1.29
C SER A 88 -0.46 -3.67 1.62
N MET A 89 -0.43 -2.42 2.08
CA MET A 89 -1.63 -1.67 2.46
C MET A 89 -2.51 -1.24 1.28
N ARG A 90 -2.19 -1.61 0.05
CA ARG A 90 -3.08 -1.47 -1.12
C ARG A 90 -4.22 -2.51 -1.14
N GLY A 91 -4.29 -3.39 -0.16
CA GLY A 91 -5.34 -4.42 -0.09
C GLY A 91 -5.18 -5.51 -1.14
N LEU A 92 -3.96 -5.99 -1.32
CA LEU A 92 -3.62 -7.07 -2.27
C LEU A 92 -4.32 -8.38 -1.93
N ALA A 93 -4.55 -8.61 -0.64
CA ALA A 93 -5.07 -9.86 -0.11
C ALA A 93 -5.82 -9.62 1.19
N ASN A 94 -6.42 -10.68 1.69
CA ASN A 94 -7.01 -10.69 3.01
C ASN A 94 -5.94 -10.41 4.06
N MET A 95 -6.32 -9.68 5.08
CA MET A 95 -5.46 -9.28 6.17
C MET A 95 -5.99 -9.83 7.49
N ARG A 96 -5.11 -10.42 8.28
CA ARG A 96 -5.37 -10.73 9.68
C ARG A 96 -4.68 -9.70 10.56
N VAL A 97 -5.40 -9.25 11.58
CA VAL A 97 -4.89 -8.36 12.62
C VAL A 97 -5.02 -9.06 13.95
N ASP A 98 -3.92 -9.21 14.67
CA ASP A 98 -3.86 -9.82 16.00
C ASP A 98 -3.31 -8.79 17.01
N ASN A 99 -3.88 -8.79 18.20
CA ASN A 99 -3.39 -7.96 19.30
C ASN A 99 -2.20 -8.63 19.99
N ILE A 100 -1.16 -7.86 20.25
CA ILE A 100 -0.02 -8.28 21.08
C ILE A 100 -0.25 -7.74 22.49
N ILE A 101 -0.53 -8.66 23.40
CA ILE A 101 -0.83 -8.35 24.80
C ILE A 101 0.42 -8.69 25.63
N ASP A 102 0.88 -7.74 26.42
CA ASP A 102 1.92 -7.98 27.40
C ASP A 102 1.42 -8.96 28.47
N PRO A 103 2.10 -10.09 28.70
CA PRO A 103 1.60 -11.14 29.58
C PRO A 103 1.53 -10.72 31.05
N ASP A 104 2.40 -9.83 31.49
CA ASP A 104 2.51 -9.43 32.90
C ASP A 104 1.51 -8.32 33.23
N THR A 105 1.36 -7.34 32.34
CA THR A 105 0.52 -6.16 32.57
C THR A 105 -0.86 -6.25 31.93
N GLN A 106 -1.09 -7.24 31.05
CA GLN A 106 -2.31 -7.40 30.25
C GLN A 106 -2.64 -6.18 29.38
N ARG A 107 -1.64 -5.37 29.06
CA ARG A 107 -1.79 -4.17 28.22
C ARG A 107 -1.55 -4.52 26.76
N LEU A 108 -2.29 -3.86 25.88
CA LEU A 108 -2.02 -3.89 24.44
C LEU A 108 -0.71 -3.15 24.17
N VAL A 109 0.31 -3.86 23.71
CA VAL A 109 1.67 -3.32 23.44
C VAL A 109 2.02 -3.31 21.96
N GLY A 110 1.17 -3.91 21.14
CA GLY A 110 1.37 -3.90 19.69
C GLY A 110 0.22 -4.53 18.94
N ILE A 111 0.27 -4.38 17.63
CA ILE A 111 -0.63 -5.02 16.68
C ILE A 111 0.24 -5.77 15.68
N HIS A 112 -0.09 -7.03 15.43
CA HIS A 112 0.54 -7.83 14.38
C HIS A 112 -0.41 -7.95 13.21
N THR A 113 0.06 -7.61 12.00
CA THR A 113 -0.70 -7.77 10.76
C THR A 113 -0.04 -8.80 9.89
N ARG A 114 -0.85 -9.68 9.31
CA ARG A 114 -0.42 -10.68 8.33
C ARG A 114 -1.34 -10.62 7.11
N MET A 115 -0.76 -10.54 5.93
CA MET A 115 -1.48 -10.65 4.68
C MET A 115 -1.28 -12.02 4.05
N ASN A 116 -2.33 -12.55 3.45
CA ASN A 116 -2.30 -13.85 2.77
C ASN A 116 -1.72 -13.72 1.34
N PHE A 117 -0.55 -13.10 1.26
CA PHE A 117 0.21 -12.97 0.01
C PHE A 117 1.69 -12.78 0.37
N GLN A 118 2.54 -13.73 -0.01
CA GLN A 118 3.99 -13.73 0.25
C GLN A 118 4.39 -13.46 1.71
N GLU A 119 3.56 -13.92 2.65
CA GLU A 119 3.79 -13.84 4.09
C GLU A 119 4.20 -12.42 4.56
N MET A 120 3.53 -11.38 4.06
CA MET A 120 3.80 -10.02 4.48
C MET A 120 3.31 -9.79 5.91
N GLU A 121 4.23 -9.91 6.84
CA GLU A 121 3.96 -9.76 8.27
C GLU A 121 4.61 -8.51 8.83
N ARG A 122 3.86 -7.75 9.62
CA ARG A 122 4.32 -6.51 10.22
C ARG A 122 3.84 -6.38 11.66
N THR A 123 4.71 -5.89 12.53
CA THR A 123 4.34 -5.49 13.88
C THR A 123 4.34 -3.97 13.98
N ILE A 124 3.26 -3.42 14.53
CA ILE A 124 3.11 -2.01 14.90
C ILE A 124 3.18 -1.94 16.42
N TRP A 125 4.24 -1.34 16.96
CA TRP A 125 4.44 -1.24 18.40
C TRP A 125 3.70 -0.05 18.99
N LEU A 126 3.01 -0.28 20.12
CA LEU A 126 2.16 0.71 20.80
C LEU A 126 2.69 1.07 22.21
N ASP A 127 3.84 0.57 22.56
CA ASP A 127 4.45 0.74 23.89
C ASP A 127 5.38 1.97 24.02
N GLY A 128 5.40 2.81 22.99
CA GLY A 128 6.20 4.05 23.00
C GLY A 128 7.70 3.85 22.78
N ARG A 129 8.12 2.64 22.33
CA ARG A 129 9.55 2.41 22.04
C ARG A 129 10.07 3.32 20.94
N PRO A 130 11.34 3.75 21.01
CA PRO A 130 11.93 4.55 19.94
C PRO A 130 12.16 3.73 18.67
N HIS A 131 12.22 4.41 17.53
CA HIS A 131 12.70 3.80 16.29
C HIS A 131 14.18 3.43 16.41
N PRO A 132 14.61 2.41 15.67
CA PRO A 132 16.03 2.04 15.59
C PRO A 132 16.88 3.22 15.10
N PRO A 133 18.20 3.24 15.43
CA PRO A 133 19.09 4.25 14.89
C PRO A 133 19.20 4.15 13.37
N GLU A 134 19.50 5.26 12.71
CA GLU A 134 19.50 5.43 11.25
C GLU A 134 20.23 4.31 10.48
N LEU A 135 21.32 3.78 11.03
CA LEU A 135 22.12 2.73 10.41
C LEU A 135 21.67 1.29 10.76
N ALA A 136 20.54 1.14 11.43
CA ALA A 136 20.00 -0.18 11.71
C ALA A 136 19.55 -0.90 10.44
N PRO A 137 19.52 -2.24 10.43
CA PRO A 137 19.11 -3.01 9.27
C PRO A 137 17.69 -2.68 8.80
N HIS A 138 17.51 -2.50 7.51
CA HIS A 138 16.23 -2.28 6.87
C HIS A 138 15.54 -3.62 6.54
N THR A 139 14.21 -3.64 6.60
CA THR A 139 13.39 -4.79 6.22
C THR A 139 12.33 -4.37 5.18
N PHE A 140 11.69 -5.30 4.50
CA PHE A 140 10.63 -4.96 3.55
C PHE A 140 9.42 -4.33 4.24
N GLN A 141 9.12 -4.76 5.47
CA GLN A 141 8.00 -4.23 6.25
C GLN A 141 8.39 -3.05 7.15
N GLY A 142 9.68 -2.72 7.23
CA GLY A 142 10.19 -1.62 8.05
C GLY A 142 10.06 -1.87 9.56
N PHE A 143 10.14 -0.79 10.31
CA PHE A 143 9.89 -0.74 11.74
C PHE A 143 8.77 0.26 12.01
N SER A 144 7.70 -0.18 12.65
CA SER A 144 6.47 0.61 12.83
C SER A 144 6.16 0.82 14.31
N THR A 145 5.83 2.07 14.65
CA THR A 145 5.24 2.44 15.94
C THR A 145 3.89 3.08 15.73
N GLY A 146 3.05 3.09 16.76
CA GLY A 146 1.73 3.69 16.68
C GLY A 146 1.35 4.43 17.94
N THR A 147 0.51 5.44 17.79
CA THR A 147 -0.11 6.23 18.86
C THR A 147 -1.59 6.42 18.58
N TRP A 148 -2.38 6.40 19.64
CA TRP A 148 -3.81 6.62 19.53
C TRP A 148 -4.15 8.11 19.59
N ASP A 149 -5.02 8.51 18.69
CA ASP A 149 -5.72 9.78 18.72
C ASP A 149 -7.23 9.49 18.71
N TYR A 150 -7.86 9.48 19.90
CA TYR A 150 -9.22 9.02 20.11
C TYR A 150 -9.43 7.61 19.53
N ASN A 151 -10.20 7.51 18.45
CA ASN A 151 -10.57 6.26 17.79
C ASN A 151 -9.64 5.91 16.61
N MET A 152 -8.68 6.73 16.32
CA MET A 152 -7.76 6.58 15.21
C MET A 152 -6.40 6.13 15.73
N LEU A 153 -5.83 5.10 15.12
CA LEU A 153 -4.45 4.73 15.33
C LEU A 153 -3.59 5.39 14.25
N ASN A 154 -2.69 6.24 14.68
CA ASN A 154 -1.67 6.85 13.82
C ASN A 154 -0.40 6.03 13.94
N THR A 155 0.11 5.55 12.81
CA THR A 155 1.37 4.79 12.77
C THR A 155 2.45 5.56 12.04
N TYR A 156 3.70 5.28 12.39
CA TYR A 156 4.87 5.81 11.69
C TYR A 156 5.83 4.66 11.39
N THR A 157 6.32 4.57 10.14
CA THR A 157 7.19 3.49 9.69
C THR A 157 8.44 4.03 9.04
N THR A 158 9.58 3.43 9.41
CA THR A 158 10.92 3.73 8.90
C THR A 158 11.67 2.43 8.61
N HIS A 159 12.95 2.50 8.22
CA HIS A 159 13.84 1.35 7.99
C HIS A 159 13.32 0.37 6.94
N LEU A 160 12.79 0.92 5.87
CA LEU A 160 12.27 0.16 4.74
C LEU A 160 13.39 -0.19 3.76
N LYS A 161 13.48 -1.43 3.33
CA LYS A 161 14.30 -1.78 2.15
C LYS A 161 13.73 -1.14 0.90
N GLU A 162 14.57 -0.78 -0.05
CA GLU A 162 14.13 -0.36 -1.37
C GLU A 162 13.14 -1.37 -1.97
N SER A 163 12.08 -0.86 -2.59
CA SER A 163 11.00 -1.65 -3.19
C SER A 163 10.32 -0.85 -4.30
N TYR A 164 9.13 -1.26 -4.70
CA TYR A 164 8.32 -0.61 -5.71
C TYR A 164 7.02 -0.04 -5.14
N LEU A 165 6.63 1.16 -5.59
CA LEU A 165 5.31 1.72 -5.33
C LEU A 165 4.22 0.98 -6.11
N ARG A 166 4.58 0.50 -7.32
CA ARG A 166 3.74 -0.23 -8.25
C ARG A 166 4.55 -1.31 -8.95
N ARG A 167 3.88 -2.31 -9.49
CA ARG A 167 4.51 -3.44 -10.21
C ARG A 167 5.10 -3.09 -11.58
N ASN A 168 5.05 -1.86 -11.98
CA ASN A 168 5.59 -1.36 -13.25
C ASN A 168 6.97 -0.69 -13.13
N GLY A 169 7.69 -0.99 -12.07
CA GLY A 169 9.04 -0.48 -11.88
C GLY A 169 9.15 0.86 -11.17
N LEU A 170 8.01 1.52 -10.82
CA LEU A 170 8.05 2.74 -10.02
C LEU A 170 8.71 2.50 -8.67
N PRO A 171 9.87 3.08 -8.38
CA PRO A 171 10.65 2.76 -7.20
C PRO A 171 10.11 3.46 -5.95
N ARG A 172 10.41 2.87 -4.81
CA ARG A 172 10.37 3.48 -3.49
C ARG A 172 11.71 3.26 -2.81
N SER A 173 12.34 4.33 -2.35
CA SER A 173 13.69 4.27 -1.76
C SER A 173 13.70 3.70 -0.35
N ASP A 174 14.88 3.38 0.14
CA ASP A 174 15.13 3.00 1.53
C ASP A 174 15.08 4.20 2.51
N LYS A 175 15.03 5.43 1.98
CA LYS A 175 14.84 6.67 2.76
C LYS A 175 13.37 7.03 2.93
N ALA A 176 12.48 6.27 2.30
CA ALA A 176 11.05 6.50 2.43
C ALA A 176 10.59 6.24 3.85
N THR A 177 9.64 7.06 4.27
CA THR A 177 8.87 6.87 5.50
C THR A 177 7.39 6.92 5.16
N PHE A 178 6.55 6.35 5.98
CA PHE A 178 5.13 6.56 5.84
C PHE A 178 4.41 6.60 7.16
N THR A 179 3.32 7.36 7.15
CA THR A 179 2.35 7.39 8.23
C THR A 179 1.06 6.73 7.74
N GLU A 180 0.36 6.08 8.66
CA GLU A 180 -0.94 5.52 8.37
C GLU A 180 -1.95 5.97 9.43
N HIS A 181 -3.17 6.16 8.98
CA HIS A 181 -4.32 6.48 9.80
C HIS A 181 -5.31 5.32 9.71
N TRP A 182 -5.40 4.56 10.78
CA TRP A 182 -6.26 3.39 10.88
C TRP A 182 -7.56 3.78 11.56
N MET A 183 -8.66 3.59 10.87
CA MET A 183 -10.00 3.92 11.37
C MET A 183 -10.93 2.71 11.17
N ARG A 184 -11.62 2.33 12.23
CA ARG A 184 -12.67 1.33 12.16
C ARG A 184 -14.04 1.97 12.35
N HIS A 185 -14.94 1.68 11.44
CA HIS A 185 -16.34 2.05 11.52
C HIS A 185 -17.23 0.80 11.36
N GLY A 186 -17.71 0.29 12.47
CA GLY A 186 -18.43 -0.98 12.48
C GLY A 186 -17.58 -2.14 11.94
N ASN A 187 -18.03 -2.73 10.86
CA ASN A 187 -17.34 -3.83 10.18
C ASN A 187 -16.37 -3.37 9.08
N TYR A 188 -16.11 -2.08 8.95
CA TYR A 188 -15.17 -1.55 7.97
C TYR A 188 -13.92 -1.02 8.65
N LEU A 189 -12.77 -1.39 8.13
CA LEU A 189 -11.46 -0.86 8.49
C LEU A 189 -10.89 -0.11 7.30
N THR A 190 -10.69 1.20 7.46
CA THR A 190 -10.06 2.04 6.46
C THR A 190 -8.68 2.45 6.95
N VAL A 191 -7.68 2.29 6.11
CA VAL A 191 -6.31 2.72 6.35
C VAL A 191 -5.92 3.70 5.26
N THR A 192 -5.59 4.91 5.66
CA THR A 192 -5.00 5.94 4.78
C THR A 192 -3.51 5.97 5.00
N THR A 193 -2.75 5.72 3.95
CA THR A 193 -1.28 5.71 3.96
C THR A 193 -0.74 6.95 3.25
N VAL A 194 0.12 7.70 3.91
CA VAL A 194 0.85 8.86 3.38
C VAL A 194 2.31 8.48 3.26
N ILE A 195 2.81 8.34 2.04
CA ILE A 195 4.17 7.94 1.72
C ILE A 195 4.99 9.18 1.40
N THR A 196 6.08 9.38 2.13
CA THR A 196 7.08 10.42 1.86
C THR A 196 8.38 9.77 1.43
N ASP A 197 8.87 10.10 0.25
CA ASP A 197 10.13 9.57 -0.28
C ASP A 197 10.98 10.71 -0.86
N PRO A 198 12.00 11.17 -0.14
CA PRO A 198 12.81 12.31 -0.57
C PRO A 198 13.67 12.00 -1.81
N ALA A 199 13.85 10.73 -2.15
CA ALA A 199 14.65 10.34 -3.31
C ALA A 199 13.83 10.29 -4.60
N PHE A 200 12.56 9.88 -4.53
CA PHE A 200 11.77 9.56 -5.71
C PHE A 200 10.44 10.32 -5.86
N LEU A 201 9.93 10.93 -4.79
CA LEU A 201 8.67 11.66 -4.84
C LEU A 201 8.88 13.18 -4.76
N THR A 202 8.09 13.93 -5.51
CA THR A 202 8.06 15.40 -5.48
C THR A 202 7.17 15.95 -4.36
N GLU A 203 6.21 15.16 -3.93
CA GLU A 203 5.26 15.43 -2.85
C GLU A 203 4.77 14.11 -2.25
N PRO A 204 4.17 14.09 -1.05
CA PRO A 204 3.67 12.87 -0.44
C PRO A 204 2.60 12.18 -1.31
N LEU A 205 2.74 10.87 -1.47
CA LEU A 205 1.73 10.04 -2.13
C LEU A 205 0.73 9.55 -1.08
N VAL A 206 -0.54 9.91 -1.26
CA VAL A 206 -1.63 9.49 -0.36
C VAL A 206 -2.46 8.40 -1.01
N ARG A 207 -2.72 7.34 -0.26
CA ARG A 207 -3.61 6.24 -0.66
C ARG A 207 -4.51 5.84 0.48
N SER A 208 -5.71 5.38 0.16
CA SER A 208 -6.60 4.76 1.13
C SER A 208 -7.04 3.38 0.66
N GLN A 209 -7.26 2.49 1.60
CA GLN A 209 -7.81 1.16 1.36
C GLN A 209 -8.79 0.82 2.46
N THR A 210 -9.90 0.23 2.06
CA THR A 210 -10.92 -0.26 3.00
C THR A 210 -11.01 -1.78 2.94
N TRP A 211 -11.15 -2.38 4.12
CA TRP A 211 -11.44 -3.80 4.29
C TRP A 211 -12.77 -3.96 5.03
N VAL A 212 -13.42 -5.08 4.81
CA VAL A 212 -14.61 -5.50 5.55
C VAL A 212 -14.25 -6.66 6.47
N LEU A 213 -14.75 -6.64 7.70
CA LEU A 213 -14.58 -7.72 8.66
C LEU A 213 -15.24 -8.99 8.14
N ASP A 214 -14.46 -10.06 8.03
CA ASP A 214 -14.91 -11.36 7.57
C ASP A 214 -14.51 -12.46 8.59
N PRO A 215 -15.33 -12.71 9.61
CA PRO A 215 -15.03 -13.70 10.65
C PRO A 215 -14.91 -15.13 10.12
N GLY A 216 -15.53 -15.42 8.97
CA GLY A 216 -15.46 -16.72 8.32
C GLY A 216 -14.20 -16.96 7.51
N GLN A 217 -13.38 -15.94 7.30
CA GLN A 217 -12.15 -16.00 6.52
C GLN A 217 -11.13 -16.93 7.17
N GLN A 218 -10.64 -17.87 6.39
CA GLN A 218 -9.50 -18.70 6.79
C GLN A 218 -8.24 -18.17 6.11
N MET A 219 -7.26 -17.79 6.92
CA MET A 219 -5.95 -17.37 6.44
C MET A 219 -5.07 -18.59 6.26
N GLY A 220 -4.95 -19.05 5.02
CA GLY A 220 -4.00 -20.10 4.65
C GLY A 220 -2.55 -19.65 4.82
N LYS A 221 -1.62 -20.60 4.68
CA LYS A 221 -0.21 -20.29 4.49
C LYS A 221 0.04 -20.13 3.00
N ASP A 222 0.62 -18.99 2.62
CA ASP A 222 1.04 -18.76 1.24
C ASP A 222 2.39 -19.44 1.02
N ILE A 223 2.39 -20.45 0.16
CA ILE A 223 3.62 -21.17 -0.21
C ILE A 223 4.11 -20.56 -1.53
N CYS A 224 5.23 -19.86 -1.47
CA CYS A 224 5.87 -19.32 -2.65
C CYS A 224 7.02 -20.21 -3.10
N GLU A 225 7.05 -20.53 -4.39
CA GLU A 225 8.18 -21.16 -5.06
C GLU A 225 8.82 -20.14 -6.00
N TYR A 226 10.12 -19.92 -5.85
CA TYR A 226 10.82 -19.01 -6.74
C TYR A 226 10.89 -19.58 -8.15
N VAL A 227 10.79 -18.71 -9.14
CA VAL A 227 10.89 -19.07 -10.55
C VAL A 227 12.33 -18.87 -11.03
N SER A 228 12.92 -19.90 -11.62
CA SER A 228 14.24 -19.79 -12.22
C SER A 228 14.17 -19.06 -13.56
N GLU A 229 15.03 -18.06 -13.73
CA GLU A 229 15.13 -17.34 -14.99
C GLU A 229 15.89 -18.19 -16.04
N ILE A 230 15.42 -18.14 -17.29
CA ILE A 230 16.15 -18.72 -18.41
C ILE A 230 17.49 -17.99 -18.55
N PRO A 231 18.62 -18.72 -18.62
CA PRO A 231 19.92 -18.10 -18.79
C PRO A 231 19.97 -17.20 -20.03
N LYS A 232 20.50 -16.01 -19.86
CA LYS A 232 20.75 -15.03 -20.93
C LYS A 232 22.23 -14.99 -21.26
N ALA A 233 22.58 -14.27 -22.32
CA ALA A 233 23.97 -14.02 -22.63
C ALA A 233 24.71 -13.34 -21.46
N PRO A 234 26.02 -13.61 -21.24
CA PRO A 234 26.73 -13.13 -20.04
C PRO A 234 26.76 -11.61 -19.86
N ASP A 235 26.59 -10.85 -20.94
CA ASP A 235 26.63 -9.38 -20.97
C ASP A 235 25.25 -8.73 -20.95
N VAL A 236 24.18 -9.51 -20.82
CA VAL A 236 22.82 -9.00 -20.76
C VAL A 236 22.44 -8.69 -19.32
N VAL A 237 22.22 -7.42 -19.01
CA VAL A 237 21.77 -6.93 -17.69
C VAL A 237 20.24 -6.88 -17.62
N PRO A 238 19.62 -6.97 -16.42
CA PRO A 238 18.17 -6.99 -16.25
C PRO A 238 17.58 -5.57 -16.23
N ASN A 239 18.02 -4.70 -17.12
CA ASN A 239 17.53 -3.33 -17.25
C ASN A 239 17.60 -2.92 -18.73
N HIS A 240 16.66 -2.04 -19.12
CA HIS A 240 16.73 -1.36 -20.39
C HIS A 240 17.55 -0.08 -20.27
N LEU A 241 18.23 0.30 -21.33
CA LEU A 241 18.79 1.65 -21.43
C LEU A 241 17.67 2.68 -21.56
N PRO A 242 17.92 3.95 -21.21
CA PRO A 242 16.96 5.03 -21.44
C PRO A 242 16.40 4.98 -22.86
N GLU A 243 15.10 5.11 -23.01
CA GLU A 243 14.34 5.07 -24.26
C GLU A 243 14.40 3.75 -25.06
N ALA A 244 15.15 2.76 -24.60
CA ALA A 244 15.25 1.47 -25.27
C ALA A 244 14.24 0.42 -24.77
N ASN A 245 13.42 0.76 -23.76
CA ASN A 245 12.41 -0.15 -23.25
C ASN A 245 11.21 -0.21 -24.21
N PRO A 246 10.92 -1.38 -24.81
CA PRO A 246 9.88 -1.50 -25.83
C PRO A 246 8.46 -1.32 -25.28
N PHE A 247 8.28 -1.43 -23.98
CA PHE A 247 6.96 -1.37 -23.33
C PHE A 247 6.50 0.06 -22.99
N LEU A 248 7.38 1.06 -23.08
CA LEU A 248 7.07 2.42 -22.62
C LEU A 248 5.95 3.12 -23.41
N HIS A 249 5.74 2.74 -24.65
CA HIS A 249 4.74 3.34 -25.53
C HIS A 249 3.39 2.63 -25.51
N GLU A 250 3.32 1.41 -24.95
CA GLU A 250 2.13 0.57 -25.06
C GLU A 250 0.87 1.24 -24.51
N VAL A 251 0.95 1.89 -23.35
CA VAL A 251 -0.19 2.55 -22.73
C VAL A 251 -0.66 3.76 -23.58
N ALA A 252 0.28 4.54 -24.08
CA ALA A 252 -0.01 5.66 -24.95
C ALA A 252 -0.74 5.19 -26.23
N ASP A 253 -0.20 4.15 -26.87
CA ASP A 253 -0.74 3.60 -28.12
C ASP A 253 -2.11 2.94 -27.92
N TRP A 254 -2.29 2.18 -26.83
CA TRP A 254 -3.55 1.50 -26.56
C TRP A 254 -4.71 2.43 -26.27
N TYR A 255 -4.44 3.53 -25.56
CA TYR A 255 -5.46 4.46 -25.13
C TYR A 255 -5.50 5.75 -25.97
N GLY A 256 -4.63 5.91 -26.95
CA GLY A 256 -4.54 7.13 -27.76
C GLY A 256 -4.14 8.36 -26.96
N LEU A 257 -3.34 8.16 -25.91
CA LEU A 257 -2.83 9.24 -25.05
C LEU A 257 -1.46 9.71 -25.55
N SER A 258 -1.08 10.94 -25.17
CA SER A 258 0.29 11.37 -25.44
C SER A 258 1.28 10.61 -24.56
N TYR A 259 2.45 10.31 -25.09
CA TYR A 259 3.53 9.63 -24.37
C TYR A 259 3.95 10.39 -23.12
N GLU A 260 4.00 11.71 -23.20
CA GLU A 260 4.33 12.57 -22.07
C GLU A 260 3.27 12.49 -20.98
N ALA A 261 2.00 12.34 -21.34
CA ALA A 261 0.92 12.23 -20.36
C ALA A 261 0.97 10.91 -19.61
N THR A 262 1.18 9.80 -20.30
CA THR A 262 1.25 8.48 -19.65
C THR A 262 2.42 8.39 -18.67
N ARG A 263 3.54 9.04 -18.97
CA ARG A 263 4.72 9.11 -18.11
C ARG A 263 4.72 10.33 -17.17
N GLY A 264 3.66 11.15 -17.20
CA GLY A 264 3.53 12.32 -16.34
C GLY A 264 3.36 11.93 -14.88
N GLY A 265 3.73 12.86 -14.00
CA GLY A 265 3.61 12.70 -12.54
C GLY A 265 2.31 13.30 -11.98
N ALA A 266 2.40 13.95 -10.82
CA ALA A 266 1.27 14.57 -10.12
C ALA A 266 0.46 15.54 -10.98
N GLN A 267 1.12 16.29 -11.86
CA GLN A 267 0.46 17.30 -12.72
C GLN A 267 -0.66 16.70 -13.59
N THR A 268 -0.61 15.41 -13.91
CA THR A 268 -1.64 14.76 -14.75
C THR A 268 -2.98 14.57 -14.00
N LEU A 269 -3.01 14.75 -12.69
CA LEU A 269 -4.24 14.74 -11.91
C LEU A 269 -4.99 16.07 -11.97
N TYR A 270 -4.30 17.16 -12.27
CA TYR A 270 -4.90 18.49 -12.22
C TYR A 270 -5.79 18.77 -13.44
N PRO A 271 -6.94 19.42 -13.26
CA PRO A 271 -7.86 19.75 -14.35
C PRO A 271 -7.20 20.53 -15.49
N GLU A 272 -6.27 21.41 -15.17
CA GLU A 272 -5.52 22.25 -16.13
C GLU A 272 -4.69 21.39 -17.08
N TYR A 273 -4.13 20.29 -16.60
CA TYR A 273 -3.41 19.36 -17.45
C TYR A 273 -4.37 18.61 -18.37
N ARG A 274 -5.48 18.13 -17.85
CA ARG A 274 -6.48 17.39 -18.62
C ARG A 274 -7.11 18.22 -19.73
N THR A 275 -7.29 19.52 -19.53
CA THR A 275 -7.79 20.42 -20.57
C THR A 275 -6.82 20.61 -21.75
N LYS A 276 -5.53 20.37 -21.51
CA LYS A 276 -4.47 20.45 -22.53
C LYS A 276 -4.27 19.14 -23.28
N MET A 277 -4.73 18.03 -22.74
CA MET A 277 -4.63 16.73 -23.40
C MET A 277 -5.53 16.70 -24.63
N SER A 278 -4.99 16.24 -25.76
CA SER A 278 -5.81 15.88 -26.91
C SER A 278 -6.76 14.75 -26.53
N LYS A 279 -8.01 14.82 -26.98
CA LYS A 279 -8.91 13.66 -26.86
C LYS A 279 -8.36 12.53 -27.73
N PRO A 280 -8.42 11.28 -27.25
CA PRO A 280 -8.06 10.14 -28.07
C PRO A 280 -8.85 10.18 -29.39
N GLU A 281 -8.16 10.04 -30.51
CA GLU A 281 -8.81 10.03 -31.83
C GLU A 281 -9.69 8.80 -32.03
N LYS A 282 -9.37 7.71 -31.32
CA LYS A 282 -10.11 6.45 -31.35
C LYS A 282 -10.37 5.96 -29.95
N SER A 283 -11.53 5.37 -29.75
CA SER A 283 -11.75 4.55 -28.54
C SER A 283 -10.73 3.41 -28.53
N PRO A 284 -10.24 3.01 -27.35
CA PRO A 284 -9.31 1.88 -27.23
C PRO A 284 -9.85 0.68 -28.01
N THR A 285 -9.09 0.19 -28.98
CA THR A 285 -9.50 -0.96 -29.79
C THR A 285 -8.99 -2.28 -29.24
N MET A 286 -8.09 -2.23 -28.29
CA MET A 286 -7.52 -3.41 -27.65
C MET A 286 -8.13 -3.64 -26.28
N CYS A 287 -8.47 -4.90 -26.02
CA CYS A 287 -8.61 -5.38 -24.67
C CYS A 287 -7.24 -5.44 -24.04
N THR A 288 -7.03 -4.65 -23.00
CA THR A 288 -5.91 -4.86 -22.11
C THR A 288 -6.12 -6.16 -21.34
N ARG A 289 -5.08 -6.69 -20.71
CA ARG A 289 -5.18 -7.87 -19.84
C ARG A 289 -6.19 -7.71 -18.68
N TYR A 290 -6.68 -6.51 -18.45
CA TYR A 290 -7.73 -6.21 -17.46
C TYR A 290 -9.15 -6.26 -18.04
N CYS A 291 -9.29 -6.36 -19.35
CA CYS A 291 -10.59 -6.51 -19.96
C CYS A 291 -11.16 -7.89 -19.61
N THR A 292 -12.38 -7.91 -19.12
CA THR A 292 -13.17 -9.14 -19.00
C THR A 292 -13.73 -9.59 -20.36
N CYS A 293 -13.18 -9.07 -21.46
CA CYS A 293 -13.54 -9.47 -22.80
C CYS A 293 -13.26 -10.94 -22.98
N GLY A 294 -14.24 -11.70 -23.27
CA GLY A 294 -14.07 -13.08 -23.66
C GLY A 294 -14.41 -14.12 -22.61
N GLN A 295 -15.01 -13.79 -21.50
CA GLN A 295 -15.66 -14.82 -20.69
C GLN A 295 -16.71 -15.62 -21.49
N ASN A 296 -17.17 -15.07 -22.64
CA ASN A 296 -18.07 -15.71 -23.56
C ASN A 296 -17.60 -15.66 -25.03
N GLY A 297 -16.31 -15.43 -25.30
CA GLY A 297 -15.76 -15.49 -26.66
C GLY A 297 -16.19 -14.37 -27.61
N GLY A 298 -16.81 -13.31 -27.12
CA GLY A 298 -17.23 -12.17 -27.92
C GLY A 298 -16.17 -11.07 -28.01
N PRO A 299 -16.22 -10.21 -29.06
CA PRO A 299 -15.35 -9.05 -29.14
C PRO A 299 -15.62 -8.09 -27.99
N CYS A 300 -14.57 -7.46 -27.46
CA CYS A 300 -14.69 -6.38 -26.48
C CYS A 300 -15.42 -5.20 -27.10
N ASN A 301 -16.69 -5.06 -26.79
CA ASN A 301 -17.41 -3.83 -27.01
C ASN A 301 -17.17 -2.93 -25.78
N LEU A 302 -16.14 -2.09 -25.85
CA LEU A 302 -16.00 -0.98 -24.94
C LEU A 302 -17.13 0.02 -25.27
N ARG A 303 -18.13 0.08 -24.42
CA ARG A 303 -19.17 1.11 -24.46
C ARG A 303 -18.70 2.37 -23.74
#